data_101a0df8bede36bfa85eda87c2b44b79
#
_entry.id   101a0df8bede36bfa85eda87c2b44b79
#
_cell.length_a   1.000
_cell.length_b   1.000
_cell.length_c   1.000
_cell.angle_alpha   90.00
_cell.angle_beta   90.00
_cell.angle_gamma   90.00
#
_symmetry.space_group_name_H-M   'P 1'
#
loop_
_entity.id
_entity.type
_entity.pdbx_description
1 polymer ?
#
loop_
_entity_poly.entity_id
_entity_poly.type
_entity_poly.pdbx_seq_one_letter_code
_entity_poly.pdbx_strand_id
1 'polypeptide(L)'
;MLLDLGQFEKAANNYKLALKINPDFFEALNNLGIAFYKLHQFDDAIECYEKAISLQPDFLDAYANLASVLKDLKRFDEALEIYQSETIQNSNLDFILGELLYIKMHLCIWDDLPIRLNELTNKINNSEKVISPFILLALIDDPEIQRKTAEIYIDNKFQNNDVLPSIGDYSKHSKIRIGYFSADFREHPVSSLTAELYEAHDRNEFEIYAFSFGPNTNDEMNLRIKAGVDHFHDVQSMSHKEIVMLSRSFEIDIAIDLGGFTQNARTEIFAMSVAPIQASYIGVLSTMGADYYD
;
A
#
# COMPACT_ATOMS: atom_id res chain seq x y z
N MET A 1 1.04 12.67 13.54
CA MET A 1 1.64 12.07 14.75
C MET A 1 0.79 10.94 15.36
N LEU A 2 -0.48 11.11 15.84
CA LEU A 2 -1.28 9.97 16.33
C LEU A 2 -1.77 9.05 15.20
N LEU A 3 -2.13 9.60 14.06
CA LEU A 3 -2.47 8.84 12.84
C LEU A 3 -1.28 7.99 12.38
N ASP A 4 -0.08 8.57 12.35
CA ASP A 4 1.14 7.88 11.92
C ASP A 4 1.56 6.75 12.89
N LEU A 5 1.15 6.87 14.16
CA LEU A 5 1.35 5.84 15.19
C LEU A 5 0.23 4.79 15.21
N GLY A 6 -0.73 4.84 14.27
CA GLY A 6 -1.85 3.90 14.21
C GLY A 6 -2.85 4.03 15.38
N GLN A 7 -2.79 5.12 16.17
CA GLN A 7 -3.67 5.33 17.34
C GLN A 7 -4.95 6.07 16.92
N PHE A 8 -5.74 5.43 16.06
CA PHE A 8 -6.85 6.08 15.34
C PHE A 8 -7.97 6.54 16.25
N GLU A 9 -8.37 5.79 17.27
CA GLU A 9 -9.39 6.19 18.24
C GLU A 9 -8.95 7.43 19.04
N LYS A 10 -7.68 7.48 19.45
CA LYS A 10 -7.16 8.65 20.17
C LYS A 10 -7.05 9.86 19.26
N ALA A 11 -6.65 9.64 18.01
CA ALA A 11 -6.62 10.69 17.00
C ALA A 11 -8.01 11.28 16.79
N ALA A 12 -9.03 10.43 16.56
CA ALA A 12 -10.42 10.84 16.38
C ALA A 12 -10.94 11.65 17.59
N ASN A 13 -10.66 11.20 18.81
CA ASN A 13 -11.07 11.92 20.02
C ASN A 13 -10.43 13.31 20.10
N ASN A 14 -9.13 13.44 19.77
CA ASN A 14 -8.46 14.73 19.80
C ASN A 14 -8.97 15.68 18.71
N TYR A 15 -9.25 15.19 17.50
CA TYR A 15 -9.85 16.02 16.44
C TYR A 15 -11.27 16.44 16.81
N LYS A 16 -12.09 15.57 17.41
CA LYS A 16 -13.41 15.94 17.94
C LYS A 16 -13.32 17.05 19.00
N LEU A 17 -12.29 17.02 19.86
CA LEU A 17 -12.07 18.10 20.84
C LEU A 17 -11.64 19.41 20.16
N ALA A 18 -10.77 19.35 19.15
CA ALA A 18 -10.39 20.51 18.37
C ALA A 18 -11.60 21.16 17.67
N LEU A 19 -12.48 20.34 17.09
CA LEU A 19 -13.70 20.78 16.42
C LEU A 19 -14.77 21.36 17.37
N LYS A 20 -14.74 20.98 18.66
CA LYS A 20 -15.57 21.65 19.67
C LYS A 20 -15.11 23.09 19.94
N ILE A 21 -13.81 23.37 19.79
CA ILE A 21 -13.23 24.70 19.97
C ILE A 21 -13.38 25.55 18.70
N ASN A 22 -13.08 24.95 17.54
CA ASN A 22 -13.22 25.55 16.23
C ASN A 22 -13.98 24.59 15.28
N PRO A 23 -15.32 24.75 15.13
CA PRO A 23 -16.13 23.89 14.28
C PRO A 23 -15.81 23.96 12.78
N ASP A 24 -15.17 25.05 12.34
CA ASP A 24 -14.82 25.30 10.94
C ASP A 24 -13.36 24.97 10.60
N PHE A 25 -12.69 24.21 11.46
CA PHE A 25 -11.31 23.76 11.26
C PHE A 25 -11.27 22.60 10.23
N PHE A 26 -11.23 22.94 8.95
CA PHE A 26 -11.36 21.98 7.85
C PHE A 26 -10.24 20.94 7.82
N GLU A 27 -8.99 21.27 8.18
CA GLU A 27 -7.91 20.28 8.29
C GLU A 27 -8.17 19.28 9.41
N ALA A 28 -8.77 19.73 10.53
CA ALA A 28 -9.14 18.79 11.60
C ALA A 28 -10.29 17.87 11.18
N LEU A 29 -11.23 18.36 10.37
CA LEU A 29 -12.29 17.53 9.76
C LEU A 29 -11.68 16.49 8.83
N ASN A 30 -10.79 16.88 7.92
CA ASN A 30 -10.11 15.95 7.03
C ASN A 30 -9.36 14.86 7.82
N ASN A 31 -8.59 15.25 8.83
CA ASN A 31 -7.83 14.30 9.64
C ASN A 31 -8.73 13.41 10.52
N LEU A 32 -9.89 13.91 10.95
CA LEU A 32 -10.91 13.10 11.61
C LEU A 32 -11.50 12.07 10.65
N GLY A 33 -11.76 12.47 9.40
CA GLY A 33 -12.17 11.58 8.32
C GLY A 33 -11.16 10.45 8.07
N ILE A 34 -9.86 10.77 8.04
CA ILE A 34 -8.79 9.75 7.93
C ILE A 34 -8.84 8.78 9.13
N ALA A 35 -9.02 9.28 10.35
CA ALA A 35 -9.13 8.43 11.52
C ALA A 35 -10.35 7.49 11.44
N PHE A 36 -11.52 8.01 11.03
CA PHE A 36 -12.73 7.21 10.82
C PHE A 36 -12.56 6.17 9.71
N TYR A 37 -11.95 6.55 8.58
CA TYR A 37 -11.65 5.61 7.50
C TYR A 37 -10.80 4.43 7.99
N LYS A 38 -9.73 4.70 8.75
CA LYS A 38 -8.86 3.66 9.35
C LYS A 38 -9.57 2.80 10.39
N LEU A 39 -10.65 3.31 10.99
CA LEU A 39 -11.54 2.58 11.90
C LEU A 39 -12.69 1.86 11.16
N HIS A 40 -12.70 1.86 9.82
CA HIS A 40 -13.78 1.33 8.99
C HIS A 40 -15.16 2.00 9.22
N GLN A 41 -15.17 3.22 9.75
CA GLN A 41 -16.36 4.07 9.92
C GLN A 41 -16.51 4.96 8.68
N PHE A 42 -16.88 4.34 7.55
CA PHE A 42 -16.83 4.99 6.24
C PHE A 42 -17.81 6.13 6.07
N ASP A 43 -19.03 6.00 6.60
CA ASP A 43 -20.05 7.06 6.50
C ASP A 43 -19.63 8.31 7.29
N ASP A 44 -19.08 8.13 8.49
CA ASP A 44 -18.54 9.23 9.30
C ASP A 44 -17.34 9.90 8.60
N ALA A 45 -16.51 9.12 7.90
CA ALA A 45 -15.38 9.65 7.14
C ALA A 45 -15.86 10.52 5.96
N ILE A 46 -16.85 10.05 5.19
CA ILE A 46 -17.47 10.79 4.07
C ILE A 46 -18.02 12.12 4.57
N GLU A 47 -18.82 12.12 5.63
CA GLU A 47 -19.40 13.35 6.21
C GLU A 47 -18.31 14.37 6.60
N CYS A 48 -17.22 13.89 7.20
CA CYS A 48 -16.09 14.74 7.56
C CYS A 48 -15.41 15.38 6.34
N TYR A 49 -15.17 14.62 5.26
CA TYR A 49 -14.55 15.14 4.06
C TYR A 49 -15.48 16.11 3.31
N GLU A 50 -16.76 15.79 3.17
CA GLU A 50 -17.74 16.67 2.54
C GLU A 50 -17.85 18.01 3.28
N LYS A 51 -17.84 17.96 4.61
CA LYS A 51 -17.84 19.18 5.42
C LYS A 51 -16.54 19.98 5.25
N ALA A 52 -15.38 19.32 5.20
CA ALA A 52 -14.10 19.97 4.95
C ALA A 52 -14.10 20.69 3.59
N ILE A 53 -14.61 20.03 2.53
CA ILE A 53 -14.77 20.58 1.18
C ILE A 53 -15.74 21.76 1.18
N SER A 54 -16.85 21.67 1.91
CA SER A 54 -17.82 22.78 1.99
C SER A 54 -17.26 24.04 2.63
N LEU A 55 -16.33 23.88 3.58
CA LEU A 55 -15.64 24.99 4.26
C LEU A 55 -14.48 25.52 3.41
N GLN A 56 -13.75 24.65 2.72
CA GLN A 56 -12.61 25.00 1.89
C GLN A 56 -12.70 24.27 0.53
N PRO A 57 -13.36 24.89 -0.47
CA PRO A 57 -13.64 24.23 -1.76
C PRO A 57 -12.42 23.90 -2.64
N ASP A 58 -11.23 24.42 -2.31
CA ASP A 58 -9.96 24.14 -2.97
C ASP A 58 -9.05 23.20 -2.16
N PHE A 59 -9.56 22.59 -1.09
CA PHE A 59 -8.79 21.66 -0.25
C PHE A 59 -8.69 20.28 -0.90
N LEU A 60 -7.71 20.11 -1.77
CA LEU A 60 -7.51 18.92 -2.62
C LEU A 60 -7.38 17.61 -1.86
N ASP A 61 -6.75 17.63 -0.67
CA ASP A 61 -6.59 16.42 0.16
C ASP A 61 -7.94 15.81 0.56
N ALA A 62 -8.95 16.65 0.87
CA ALA A 62 -10.26 16.17 1.23
C ALA A 62 -11.00 15.51 0.03
N TYR A 63 -10.83 16.05 -1.18
CA TYR A 63 -11.36 15.41 -2.39
C TYR A 63 -10.70 14.07 -2.66
N ALA A 64 -9.37 13.99 -2.55
CA ALA A 64 -8.63 12.75 -2.77
C ALA A 64 -9.04 11.66 -1.76
N ASN A 65 -9.19 12.05 -0.48
CA ASN A 65 -9.62 11.16 0.57
C ASN A 65 -11.07 10.69 0.37
N LEU A 66 -11.98 11.60 0.02
CA LEU A 66 -13.39 11.27 -0.27
C LEU A 66 -13.49 10.30 -1.45
N ALA A 67 -12.80 10.60 -2.56
CA ALA A 67 -12.77 9.72 -3.73
C ALA A 67 -12.21 8.34 -3.40
N SER A 68 -11.19 8.25 -2.54
CA SER A 68 -10.61 6.99 -2.09
C SER A 68 -11.62 6.13 -1.31
N VAL A 69 -12.35 6.73 -0.36
CA VAL A 69 -13.40 6.02 0.41
C VAL A 69 -14.52 5.54 -0.50
N LEU A 70 -15.00 6.40 -1.40
CA LEU A 70 -16.05 6.04 -2.36
C LEU A 70 -15.62 4.88 -3.27
N LYS A 71 -14.37 4.89 -3.73
CA LYS A 71 -13.76 3.81 -4.51
C LYS A 71 -13.76 2.49 -3.73
N ASP A 72 -13.34 2.50 -2.45
CA ASP A 72 -13.32 1.31 -1.60
C ASP A 72 -14.72 0.75 -1.34
N LEU A 73 -15.72 1.64 -1.22
CA LEU A 73 -17.13 1.29 -1.13
C LEU A 73 -17.77 0.88 -2.47
N LYS A 74 -16.99 0.91 -3.58
CA LYS A 74 -17.46 0.66 -4.95
C LYS A 74 -18.55 1.63 -5.43
N ARG A 75 -18.62 2.82 -4.84
CA ARG A 75 -19.48 3.93 -5.27
C ARG A 75 -18.79 4.70 -6.39
N PHE A 76 -18.56 3.99 -7.50
CA PHE A 76 -17.70 4.47 -8.60
C PHE A 76 -18.28 5.68 -9.34
N ASP A 77 -19.61 5.79 -9.46
CA ASP A 77 -20.25 6.95 -10.10
C ASP A 77 -19.93 8.24 -9.34
N GLU A 78 -20.04 8.24 -8.02
CA GLU A 78 -19.75 9.38 -7.17
C GLU A 78 -18.23 9.70 -7.16
N ALA A 79 -17.37 8.68 -7.12
CA ALA A 79 -15.94 8.89 -7.26
C ALA A 79 -15.58 9.51 -8.62
N LEU A 80 -16.26 9.11 -9.71
CA LEU A 80 -16.08 9.67 -11.03
C LEU A 80 -16.42 11.17 -11.07
N GLU A 81 -17.52 11.58 -10.46
CA GLU A 81 -17.90 12.99 -10.36
C GLU A 81 -16.81 13.83 -9.70
N ILE A 82 -16.19 13.31 -8.60
CA ILE A 82 -15.08 13.98 -7.93
C ILE A 82 -13.88 14.11 -8.87
N TYR A 83 -13.44 13.00 -9.50
CA TYR A 83 -12.27 13.03 -10.39
C TYR A 83 -12.50 13.86 -11.65
N GLN A 84 -13.74 14.07 -12.09
CA GLN A 84 -14.09 14.92 -13.22
C GLN A 84 -14.36 16.37 -12.81
N SER A 85 -14.42 16.70 -11.52
CA SER A 85 -14.64 18.08 -11.06
C SER A 85 -13.53 19.00 -11.58
N GLU A 86 -13.89 20.25 -11.83
CA GLU A 86 -12.94 21.28 -12.30
C GLU A 86 -11.79 21.50 -11.32
N THR A 87 -12.07 21.42 -10.01
CA THR A 87 -11.09 21.55 -8.95
C THR A 87 -9.98 20.48 -9.06
N ILE A 88 -10.35 19.22 -9.30
CA ILE A 88 -9.40 18.12 -9.44
C ILE A 88 -8.69 18.16 -10.79
N GLN A 89 -9.42 18.41 -11.89
CA GLN A 89 -8.85 18.44 -13.24
C GLN A 89 -7.79 19.56 -13.41
N ASN A 90 -7.95 20.67 -12.70
CA ASN A 90 -6.99 21.79 -12.73
C ASN A 90 -5.92 21.67 -11.61
N SER A 91 -5.93 20.61 -10.82
CA SER A 91 -4.96 20.39 -9.75
C SER A 91 -3.66 19.80 -10.26
N ASN A 92 -2.62 19.92 -9.43
CA ASN A 92 -1.33 19.25 -9.62
C ASN A 92 -1.22 17.98 -8.75
N LEU A 93 -2.36 17.35 -8.42
CA LEU A 93 -2.36 16.11 -7.66
C LEU A 93 -1.74 14.97 -8.47
N ASP A 94 -0.82 14.26 -7.84
CA ASP A 94 -0.16 13.09 -8.41
C ASP A 94 -1.17 11.94 -8.61
N PHE A 95 -0.98 11.13 -9.64
CA PHE A 95 -1.72 9.88 -9.94
C PHE A 95 -3.20 10.04 -10.33
N ILE A 96 -3.74 11.25 -10.48
CA ILE A 96 -5.17 11.51 -10.76
C ILE A 96 -5.63 10.88 -12.08
N LEU A 97 -4.83 10.93 -13.14
CA LEU A 97 -5.19 10.33 -14.44
C LEU A 97 -5.39 8.82 -14.31
N GLY A 98 -4.50 8.15 -13.54
CA GLY A 98 -4.63 6.72 -13.29
C GLY A 98 -5.89 6.38 -12.50
N GLU A 99 -6.20 7.13 -11.45
CA GLU A 99 -7.41 6.93 -10.65
C GLU A 99 -8.68 7.14 -11.49
N LEU A 100 -8.72 8.18 -12.33
CA LEU A 100 -9.82 8.42 -13.25
C LEU A 100 -10.00 7.24 -14.22
N LEU A 101 -8.92 6.74 -14.80
CA LEU A 101 -8.97 5.59 -15.71
C LEU A 101 -9.43 4.31 -14.99
N TYR A 102 -8.95 4.08 -13.78
CA TYR A 102 -9.37 2.96 -12.93
C TYR A 102 -10.89 2.96 -12.72
N ILE A 103 -11.46 4.11 -12.34
CA ILE A 103 -12.90 4.27 -12.14
C ILE A 103 -13.68 4.04 -13.46
N LYS A 104 -13.22 4.65 -14.56
CA LYS A 104 -13.85 4.46 -15.87
C LYS A 104 -13.86 2.99 -16.30
N MET A 105 -12.79 2.25 -16.05
CA MET A 105 -12.74 0.80 -16.31
C MET A 105 -13.82 0.04 -15.53
N HIS A 106 -13.99 0.34 -14.25
CA HIS A 106 -15.02 -0.29 -13.42
C HIS A 106 -16.45 0.03 -13.87
N LEU A 107 -16.66 1.21 -14.43
CA LEU A 107 -17.95 1.65 -15.00
C LEU A 107 -18.13 1.26 -16.49
N CYS A 108 -17.16 0.56 -17.07
CA CYS A 108 -17.16 0.20 -18.49
C CYS A 108 -17.28 1.41 -19.44
N ILE A 109 -16.67 2.54 -19.09
CA ILE A 109 -16.64 3.77 -19.88
C ILE A 109 -15.35 3.80 -20.71
N TRP A 110 -15.46 3.57 -22.03
CA TRP A 110 -14.33 3.38 -22.94
C TRP A 110 -14.21 4.43 -24.05
N ASP A 111 -15.12 5.39 -24.13
CA ASP A 111 -15.28 6.29 -25.28
C ASP A 111 -14.01 7.11 -25.60
N ASP A 112 -13.27 7.54 -24.60
CA ASP A 112 -12.05 8.34 -24.73
C ASP A 112 -10.75 7.55 -24.45
N LEU A 113 -10.86 6.23 -24.23
CA LEU A 113 -9.73 5.39 -23.80
C LEU A 113 -8.49 5.50 -24.71
N PRO A 114 -8.59 5.41 -26.05
CA PRO A 114 -7.40 5.52 -26.92
C PRO A 114 -6.66 6.86 -26.76
N ILE A 115 -7.41 7.95 -26.58
CA ILE A 115 -6.84 9.30 -26.39
C ILE A 115 -6.13 9.36 -25.01
N ARG A 116 -6.78 8.82 -23.97
CA ARG A 116 -6.22 8.80 -22.61
C ARG A 116 -4.99 7.91 -22.48
N LEU A 117 -4.95 6.79 -23.21
CA LEU A 117 -3.75 5.92 -23.22
C LEU A 117 -2.55 6.63 -23.88
N ASN A 118 -2.77 7.37 -24.97
CA ASN A 118 -1.72 8.19 -25.57
C ASN A 118 -1.25 9.30 -24.63
N GLU A 119 -2.17 10.00 -23.99
CA GLU A 119 -1.85 11.01 -22.96
C GLU A 119 -1.02 10.40 -21.84
N LEU A 120 -1.48 9.26 -21.29
CA LEU A 120 -0.82 8.54 -20.22
C LEU A 120 0.61 8.14 -20.58
N THR A 121 0.81 7.52 -21.75
CA THR A 121 2.12 7.10 -22.25
C THR A 121 3.07 8.29 -22.39
N ASN A 122 2.59 9.41 -22.96
CA ASN A 122 3.40 10.62 -23.10
C ASN A 122 3.81 11.20 -21.75
N LYS A 123 2.90 11.24 -20.79
CA LYS A 123 3.17 11.74 -19.43
C LYS A 123 4.17 10.85 -18.68
N ILE A 124 4.03 9.51 -18.77
CA ILE A 124 5.00 8.56 -18.21
C ILE A 124 6.38 8.79 -18.84
N ASN A 125 6.44 8.98 -20.18
CA ASN A 125 7.68 9.25 -20.88
C ASN A 125 8.35 10.57 -20.44
N ASN A 126 7.57 11.52 -19.96
CA ASN A 126 8.05 12.76 -19.36
C ASN A 126 8.35 12.63 -17.85
N SER A 127 8.29 11.43 -17.29
CA SER A 127 8.49 11.16 -15.86
C SER A 127 7.46 11.84 -14.94
N GLU A 128 6.23 12.06 -15.45
CA GLU A 128 5.13 12.60 -14.66
C GLU A 128 4.48 11.49 -13.81
N LYS A 129 4.02 11.84 -12.60
CA LYS A 129 3.40 10.95 -11.62
C LYS A 129 1.90 10.81 -11.90
N VAL A 130 1.54 10.01 -12.86
CA VAL A 130 0.18 10.00 -13.42
C VAL A 130 -0.63 8.75 -13.12
N ILE A 131 0.02 7.61 -12.82
CA ILE A 131 -0.66 6.34 -12.58
C ILE A 131 0.18 5.44 -11.67
N SER A 132 -0.48 4.62 -10.84
CA SER A 132 0.20 3.59 -10.07
C SER A 132 0.53 2.37 -10.95
N PRO A 133 1.62 1.64 -10.64
CA PRO A 133 2.02 0.46 -11.42
C PRO A 133 0.91 -0.59 -11.51
N PHE A 134 0.19 -0.84 -10.43
CA PHE A 134 -0.88 -1.84 -10.39
C PHE A 134 -2.03 -1.53 -11.37
N ILE A 135 -2.47 -0.28 -11.43
CA ILE A 135 -3.53 0.14 -12.37
C ILE A 135 -3.02 0.05 -13.82
N LEU A 136 -1.76 0.42 -14.06
CA LEU A 136 -1.17 0.40 -15.40
C LEU A 136 -1.16 -0.98 -16.05
N LEU A 137 -0.96 -2.05 -15.26
CA LEU A 137 -0.94 -3.44 -15.75
C LEU A 137 -2.21 -3.82 -16.52
N ALA A 138 -3.35 -3.24 -16.16
CA ALA A 138 -4.62 -3.49 -16.84
C ALA A 138 -4.82 -2.66 -18.13
N LEU A 139 -3.93 -1.68 -18.40
CA LEU A 139 -4.11 -0.70 -19.46
C LEU A 139 -3.05 -0.80 -20.56
N ILE A 140 -1.80 -1.08 -20.23
CA ILE A 140 -0.66 -1.03 -21.16
C ILE A 140 0.20 -2.28 -20.99
N ASP A 141 0.26 -3.09 -22.04
CA ASP A 141 1.12 -4.27 -22.16
C ASP A 141 2.45 -3.87 -22.85
N ASP A 142 3.24 -3.04 -22.16
CA ASP A 142 4.56 -2.60 -22.57
C ASP A 142 5.51 -2.65 -21.37
N PRO A 143 6.46 -3.60 -21.33
CA PRO A 143 7.37 -3.78 -20.19
C PRO A 143 8.23 -2.56 -19.88
N GLU A 144 8.59 -1.74 -20.89
CA GLU A 144 9.41 -0.54 -20.67
C GLU A 144 8.57 0.55 -19.98
N ILE A 145 7.35 0.76 -20.42
CA ILE A 145 6.42 1.71 -19.78
C ILE A 145 6.06 1.26 -18.37
N GLN A 146 5.84 -0.05 -18.16
CA GLN A 146 5.57 -0.62 -16.84
C GLN A 146 6.75 -0.41 -15.89
N ARG A 147 7.99 -0.69 -16.33
CA ARG A 147 9.21 -0.46 -15.55
C ARG A 147 9.36 1.01 -15.17
N LYS A 148 9.25 1.91 -16.16
CA LYS A 148 9.35 3.36 -15.93
C LYS A 148 8.32 3.88 -14.94
N THR A 149 7.08 3.38 -15.04
CA THR A 149 6.02 3.73 -14.08
C THR A 149 6.35 3.25 -12.68
N ALA A 150 6.89 2.05 -12.53
CA ALA A 150 7.31 1.52 -11.23
C ALA A 150 8.43 2.37 -10.63
N GLU A 151 9.46 2.74 -11.41
CA GLU A 151 10.55 3.62 -10.99
C GLU A 151 10.01 4.98 -10.50
N ILE A 152 9.15 5.65 -11.29
CA ILE A 152 8.53 6.93 -10.92
C ILE A 152 7.72 6.80 -9.61
N TYR A 153 6.99 5.70 -9.45
CA TYR A 153 6.15 5.47 -8.28
C TYR A 153 7.00 5.25 -7.02
N ILE A 154 8.04 4.44 -7.12
CA ILE A 154 8.98 4.16 -6.03
C ILE A 154 9.69 5.43 -5.60
N ASP A 155 10.23 6.19 -6.54
CA ASP A 155 10.92 7.45 -6.26
C ASP A 155 10.03 8.48 -5.56
N ASN A 156 8.73 8.41 -5.80
CA ASN A 156 7.79 9.32 -5.15
C ASN A 156 7.31 8.85 -3.78
N LYS A 157 6.95 7.56 -3.66
CA LYS A 157 6.22 7.04 -2.49
C LYS A 157 7.13 6.45 -1.44
N PHE A 158 8.26 5.89 -1.83
CA PHE A 158 9.09 5.03 -0.97
C PHE A 158 10.52 5.54 -0.86
N GLN A 159 10.71 6.85 -0.89
CA GLN A 159 12.01 7.44 -0.55
C GLN A 159 12.36 7.07 0.89
N ASN A 160 13.50 6.40 1.05
CA ASN A 160 13.98 5.99 2.37
C ASN A 160 14.45 7.23 3.15
N ASN A 161 13.56 7.79 3.96
CA ASN A 161 13.86 8.92 4.85
C ASN A 161 14.37 8.47 6.23
N ASP A 162 14.22 7.20 6.57
CA ASP A 162 14.71 6.60 7.81
C ASP A 162 16.05 5.90 7.59
N VAL A 163 17.12 6.60 7.90
CA VAL A 163 18.47 6.03 7.84
C VAL A 163 18.63 5.05 8.99
N LEU A 164 18.35 3.77 8.70
CA LEU A 164 18.76 2.69 9.58
C LEU A 164 20.25 2.39 9.36
N PRO A 165 20.96 1.90 10.39
CA PRO A 165 22.32 1.40 10.17
C PRO A 165 22.34 0.35 9.05
N SER A 166 23.41 0.33 8.26
CA SER A 166 23.62 -0.76 7.30
C SER A 166 23.56 -2.11 8.00
N ILE A 167 23.06 -3.13 7.29
CA ILE A 167 23.08 -4.49 7.80
C ILE A 167 24.54 -4.90 7.90
N GLY A 168 24.96 -5.30 9.13
CA GLY A 168 26.29 -5.88 9.35
C GLY A 168 26.35 -7.33 8.86
N ASP A 169 27.55 -7.92 8.92
CA ASP A 169 27.69 -9.34 8.66
C ASP A 169 26.91 -10.14 9.73
N TYR A 170 26.02 -11.01 9.25
CA TYR A 170 25.32 -11.94 10.14
C TYR A 170 26.26 -13.05 10.61
N SER A 171 25.97 -13.60 11.79
CA SER A 171 26.65 -14.80 12.26
C SER A 171 26.39 -15.96 11.30
N LYS A 172 27.37 -16.85 11.13
CA LYS A 172 27.16 -18.03 10.30
C LYS A 172 26.10 -18.93 10.91
N HIS A 173 24.97 -19.05 10.23
CA HIS A 173 23.90 -19.99 10.58
C HIS A 173 24.18 -21.35 9.95
N SER A 174 23.63 -22.41 10.56
CA SER A 174 23.62 -23.75 9.97
C SER A 174 22.58 -23.87 8.84
N LYS A 175 21.59 -22.98 8.80
CA LYS A 175 20.52 -22.91 7.81
C LYS A 175 20.38 -21.50 7.26
N ILE A 176 19.91 -21.38 6.02
CA ILE A 176 19.52 -20.09 5.43
C ILE A 176 18.15 -19.69 6.01
N ARG A 177 18.06 -18.49 6.54
CA ARG A 177 16.81 -17.94 7.10
C ARG A 177 16.05 -17.15 6.05
N ILE A 178 14.86 -17.65 5.68
CA ILE A 178 13.99 -17.01 4.70
C ILE A 178 12.80 -16.38 5.42
N GLY A 179 12.61 -15.07 5.26
CA GLY A 179 11.45 -14.33 5.78
C GLY A 179 10.45 -14.02 4.67
N TYR A 180 9.23 -14.51 4.79
CA TYR A 180 8.11 -14.17 3.92
C TYR A 180 7.28 -13.05 4.56
N PHE A 181 7.01 -11.99 3.80
CA PHE A 181 6.31 -10.79 4.26
C PHE A 181 5.00 -10.62 3.50
N SER A 182 3.86 -10.62 4.20
CA SER A 182 2.54 -10.52 3.56
C SER A 182 1.45 -9.95 4.48
N ALA A 183 0.49 -9.25 3.87
CA ALA A 183 -0.81 -8.94 4.48
C ALA A 183 -1.81 -10.11 4.38
N ASP A 184 -1.50 -11.14 3.60
CA ASP A 184 -2.48 -12.10 3.08
C ASP A 184 -2.25 -13.54 3.56
N PHE A 185 -1.63 -13.74 4.71
CA PHE A 185 -1.53 -15.07 5.35
C PHE A 185 -2.89 -15.50 5.95
N ARG A 186 -3.87 -15.63 5.08
CA ARG A 186 -5.28 -15.95 5.37
C ARG A 186 -5.91 -16.58 4.12
N GLU A 187 -7.22 -16.82 4.14
CA GLU A 187 -7.95 -17.23 2.92
C GLU A 187 -7.82 -16.13 1.86
N HIS A 188 -6.86 -16.31 0.95
CA HIS A 188 -6.49 -15.36 -0.09
C HIS A 188 -5.77 -16.07 -1.25
N PRO A 189 -5.89 -15.63 -2.52
CA PRO A 189 -5.22 -16.25 -3.65
C PRO A 189 -3.70 -16.43 -3.49
N VAL A 190 -2.99 -15.42 -2.95
CA VAL A 190 -1.54 -15.51 -2.69
C VAL A 190 -1.22 -16.66 -1.76
N SER A 191 -1.97 -16.82 -0.67
CA SER A 191 -1.79 -17.91 0.29
C SER A 191 -2.09 -19.26 -0.32
N SER A 192 -3.13 -19.36 -1.14
CA SER A 192 -3.46 -20.61 -1.86
C SER A 192 -2.35 -21.07 -2.81
N LEU A 193 -1.62 -20.11 -3.39
CA LEU A 193 -0.47 -20.39 -4.28
C LEU A 193 0.83 -20.69 -3.53
N THR A 194 0.98 -20.21 -2.29
CA THR A 194 2.26 -20.29 -1.56
C THR A 194 2.26 -21.23 -0.37
N ALA A 195 1.10 -21.72 0.10
CA ALA A 195 1.04 -22.56 1.29
C ALA A 195 1.91 -23.84 1.15
N GLU A 196 1.84 -24.53 0.01
CA GLU A 196 2.64 -25.72 -0.26
C GLU A 196 4.14 -25.41 -0.37
N LEU A 197 4.50 -24.22 -0.83
CA LEU A 197 5.90 -23.77 -0.89
C LEU A 197 6.51 -23.73 0.52
N TYR A 198 5.78 -23.21 1.52
CA TYR A 198 6.29 -23.16 2.89
C TYR A 198 6.49 -24.57 3.46
N GLU A 199 5.60 -25.52 3.13
CA GLU A 199 5.66 -26.91 3.55
C GLU A 199 6.81 -27.67 2.87
N ALA A 200 7.11 -27.34 1.61
CA ALA A 200 8.07 -28.05 0.75
C ALA A 200 9.55 -27.69 0.99
N HIS A 201 9.86 -26.64 1.73
CA HIS A 201 11.25 -26.29 2.03
C HIS A 201 11.98 -27.40 2.78
N ASP A 202 13.20 -27.71 2.36
CA ASP A 202 14.08 -28.64 3.10
C ASP A 202 14.51 -28.00 4.43
N ARG A 203 13.95 -28.49 5.53
CA ARG A 203 14.24 -28.00 6.88
C ARG A 203 15.66 -28.31 7.37
N ASN A 204 16.45 -29.07 6.64
CA ASN A 204 17.88 -29.23 6.94
C ASN A 204 18.69 -28.02 6.42
N GLU A 205 18.24 -27.40 5.33
CA GLU A 205 18.92 -26.28 4.65
C GLU A 205 18.31 -24.92 5.03
N PHE A 206 16.99 -24.86 5.30
CA PHE A 206 16.23 -23.63 5.46
C PHE A 206 15.50 -23.54 6.80
N GLU A 207 15.44 -22.34 7.35
CA GLU A 207 14.59 -21.96 8.50
C GLU A 207 13.61 -20.86 8.03
N ILE A 208 12.30 -21.13 8.12
CA ILE A 208 11.26 -20.33 7.47
C ILE A 208 10.52 -19.46 8.48
N TYR A 209 10.50 -18.17 8.21
CA TYR A 209 9.83 -17.14 8.98
C TYR A 209 8.69 -16.53 8.16
N ALA A 210 7.53 -16.28 8.79
CA ALA A 210 6.43 -15.52 8.23
C ALA A 210 6.17 -14.27 9.06
N PHE A 211 6.19 -13.10 8.43
CA PHE A 211 5.85 -11.81 9.03
C PHE A 211 4.49 -11.36 8.50
N SER A 212 3.44 -11.56 9.28
CA SER A 212 2.06 -11.24 8.93
C SER A 212 1.70 -9.85 9.40
N PHE A 213 1.44 -8.94 8.45
CA PHE A 213 0.97 -7.59 8.77
C PHE A 213 -0.49 -7.33 8.37
N GLY A 214 -1.19 -8.35 7.91
CA GLY A 214 -2.63 -8.33 7.69
C GLY A 214 -3.43 -8.85 8.88
N PRO A 215 -4.77 -8.92 8.76
CA PRO A 215 -5.62 -9.37 9.84
C PRO A 215 -5.38 -10.84 10.19
N ASN A 216 -5.31 -11.14 11.48
CA ASN A 216 -5.22 -12.50 11.99
C ASN A 216 -6.62 -13.13 12.07
N THR A 217 -7.02 -13.80 10.99
CA THR A 217 -8.37 -14.35 10.82
C THR A 217 -8.58 -15.71 11.50
N ASN A 218 -7.49 -16.45 11.77
CA ASN A 218 -7.52 -17.83 12.24
C ASN A 218 -8.39 -18.77 11.35
N ASP A 219 -8.55 -18.44 10.07
CA ASP A 219 -9.17 -19.31 9.09
C ASP A 219 -8.28 -20.54 8.78
N GLU A 220 -8.81 -21.49 8.00
CA GLU A 220 -8.13 -22.74 7.68
C GLU A 220 -6.76 -22.49 7.00
N MET A 221 -6.69 -21.53 6.08
CA MET A 221 -5.46 -21.21 5.38
C MET A 221 -4.45 -20.53 6.33
N ASN A 222 -4.88 -19.62 7.21
CA ASN A 222 -4.01 -19.02 8.21
C ASN A 222 -3.40 -20.07 9.15
N LEU A 223 -4.21 -21.02 9.60
CA LEU A 223 -3.76 -22.13 10.45
C LEU A 223 -2.78 -23.06 9.70
N ARG A 224 -3.05 -23.35 8.42
CA ARG A 224 -2.16 -24.14 7.56
C ARG A 224 -0.80 -23.48 7.41
N ILE A 225 -0.76 -22.18 7.13
CA ILE A 225 0.49 -21.44 6.98
C ILE A 225 1.26 -21.41 8.30
N LYS A 226 0.59 -21.14 9.42
CA LYS A 226 1.21 -21.21 10.75
C LYS A 226 1.86 -22.55 11.06
N ALA A 227 1.25 -23.64 10.59
CA ALA A 227 1.81 -24.98 10.75
C ALA A 227 2.92 -25.29 9.74
N GLY A 228 2.92 -24.61 8.58
CA GLY A 228 3.86 -24.82 7.48
C GLY A 228 5.17 -24.03 7.59
N VAL A 229 5.31 -23.10 8.54
CA VAL A 229 6.53 -22.31 8.78
C VAL A 229 7.15 -22.68 10.13
N ASP A 230 8.45 -22.37 10.32
CA ASP A 230 9.10 -22.61 11.61
C ASP A 230 8.73 -21.50 12.62
N HIS A 231 8.58 -20.25 12.14
CA HIS A 231 8.28 -19.09 12.97
C HIS A 231 7.22 -18.22 12.32
N PHE A 232 6.12 -17.97 13.02
CA PHE A 232 5.05 -17.06 12.55
C PHE A 232 4.96 -15.84 13.49
N HIS A 233 5.14 -14.66 12.92
CA HIS A 233 5.11 -13.38 13.64
C HIS A 233 3.93 -12.54 13.16
N ASP A 234 2.99 -12.24 14.06
CA ASP A 234 1.96 -11.23 13.83
C ASP A 234 2.57 -9.86 14.12
N VAL A 235 2.79 -9.09 13.07
CA VAL A 235 3.41 -7.76 13.13
C VAL A 235 2.45 -6.65 12.66
N GLN A 236 1.14 -6.92 12.64
CA GLN A 236 0.11 -5.99 12.18
C GLN A 236 0.18 -4.64 12.89
N SER A 237 0.37 -4.64 14.21
CA SER A 237 0.41 -3.43 15.02
C SER A 237 1.78 -2.73 15.08
N MET A 238 2.81 -3.31 14.46
CA MET A 238 4.16 -2.76 14.45
C MET A 238 4.34 -1.74 13.33
N SER A 239 5.14 -0.71 13.57
CA SER A 239 5.62 0.22 12.54
C SER A 239 6.57 -0.47 11.56
N HIS A 240 6.76 0.11 10.37
CA HIS A 240 7.71 -0.43 9.37
C HIS A 240 9.11 -0.62 9.98
N LYS A 241 9.59 0.38 10.72
CA LYS A 241 10.89 0.33 11.39
C LYS A 241 11.00 -0.81 12.41
N GLU A 242 9.97 -1.02 13.22
CA GLU A 242 9.95 -2.12 14.19
C GLU A 242 9.99 -3.48 13.51
N ILE A 243 9.27 -3.65 12.38
CA ILE A 243 9.31 -4.88 11.58
C ILE A 243 10.71 -5.12 11.02
N VAL A 244 11.34 -4.07 10.45
CA VAL A 244 12.71 -4.17 9.93
C VAL A 244 13.69 -4.56 11.02
N MET A 245 13.62 -3.90 12.17
CA MET A 245 14.50 -4.23 13.31
C MET A 245 14.26 -5.64 13.85
N LEU A 246 13.01 -6.11 13.87
CA LEU A 246 12.66 -7.46 14.27
C LEU A 246 13.25 -8.49 13.28
N SER A 247 13.08 -8.29 11.97
CA SER A 247 13.65 -9.15 10.94
C SER A 247 15.18 -9.24 11.07
N ARG A 248 15.84 -8.08 11.19
CA ARG A 248 17.30 -8.03 11.36
C ARG A 248 17.77 -8.68 12.69
N SER A 249 16.97 -8.61 13.76
CA SER A 249 17.29 -9.29 15.01
C SER A 249 17.21 -10.82 14.91
N PHE A 250 16.43 -11.34 13.98
CA PHE A 250 16.41 -12.75 13.60
C PHE A 250 17.45 -13.09 12.55
N GLU A 251 18.27 -12.12 12.12
CA GLU A 251 19.28 -12.31 11.06
C GLU A 251 18.71 -13.04 9.83
N ILE A 252 17.58 -12.51 9.31
CA ILE A 252 16.96 -13.04 8.08
C ILE A 252 17.91 -12.80 6.91
N ASP A 253 18.32 -13.86 6.21
CA ASP A 253 19.24 -13.79 5.08
C ASP A 253 18.55 -13.31 3.81
N ILE A 254 17.31 -13.83 3.57
CA ILE A 254 16.53 -13.54 2.36
C ILE A 254 15.12 -13.10 2.78
N ALA A 255 14.72 -11.92 2.37
CA ALA A 255 13.36 -11.42 2.56
C ALA A 255 12.56 -11.51 1.25
N ILE A 256 11.38 -12.12 1.31
CA ILE A 256 10.48 -12.28 0.17
C ILE A 256 9.23 -11.41 0.37
N ASP A 257 9.06 -10.42 -0.50
CA ASP A 257 7.86 -9.61 -0.59
C ASP A 257 6.77 -10.34 -1.38
N LEU A 258 5.66 -10.67 -0.73
CA LEU A 258 4.51 -11.30 -1.38
C LEU A 258 3.39 -10.29 -1.71
N GLY A 259 3.62 -9.02 -1.47
CA GLY A 259 2.65 -7.94 -1.69
C GLY A 259 2.93 -7.12 -2.95
N GLY A 260 4.15 -6.66 -3.12
CA GLY A 260 4.50 -5.72 -4.18
C GLY A 260 3.68 -4.42 -4.10
N PHE A 261 2.97 -4.06 -5.19
CA PHE A 261 2.11 -2.86 -5.25
C PHE A 261 0.63 -3.15 -4.98
N THR A 262 0.30 -4.26 -4.32
CA THR A 262 -1.09 -4.59 -3.97
C THR A 262 -1.60 -3.80 -2.78
N GLN A 263 -2.90 -3.85 -2.55
CA GLN A 263 -3.53 -3.22 -1.38
C GLN A 263 -2.98 -3.82 -0.09
N ASN A 264 -2.73 -2.97 0.89
CA ASN A 264 -2.14 -3.31 2.20
C ASN A 264 -0.68 -3.82 2.16
N ALA A 265 0.00 -3.80 1.02
CA ALA A 265 1.45 -4.04 0.98
C ALA A 265 2.20 -2.99 1.82
N ARG A 266 3.37 -3.38 2.34
CA ARG A 266 4.25 -2.52 3.13
C ARG A 266 5.63 -2.44 2.48
N THR A 267 5.68 -1.94 1.25
CA THR A 267 6.91 -1.81 0.43
C THR A 267 8.00 -1.00 1.14
N GLU A 268 7.62 -0.08 2.04
CA GLU A 268 8.54 0.70 2.88
C GLU A 268 9.48 -0.16 3.73
N ILE A 269 9.07 -1.36 4.11
CA ILE A 269 9.90 -2.31 4.87
C ILE A 269 11.13 -2.68 4.05
N PHE A 270 10.95 -2.94 2.76
CA PHE A 270 12.02 -3.30 1.83
C PHE A 270 12.90 -2.10 1.48
N ALA A 271 12.33 -0.92 1.32
CA ALA A 271 13.08 0.32 1.13
C ALA A 271 14.03 0.63 2.30
N MET A 272 13.74 0.11 3.51
CA MET A 272 14.59 0.23 4.70
C MET A 272 15.63 -0.90 4.80
N SER A 273 15.77 -1.76 3.79
CA SER A 273 16.68 -2.92 3.77
C SER A 273 16.38 -3.89 4.93
N VAL A 274 15.33 -4.67 4.80
CA VAL A 274 14.85 -5.60 5.84
C VAL A 274 15.72 -6.85 5.99
N ALA A 275 16.44 -7.23 4.92
CA ALA A 275 17.42 -8.33 4.88
C ALA A 275 18.53 -8.02 3.87
N PRO A 276 19.69 -8.75 3.90
CA PRO A 276 20.77 -8.59 2.93
C PRO A 276 20.35 -8.87 1.49
N ILE A 277 19.46 -9.84 1.27
CA ILE A 277 18.88 -10.19 -0.03
C ILE A 277 17.38 -9.96 0.06
N GLN A 278 16.81 -9.27 -0.92
CA GLN A 278 15.39 -8.93 -0.96
C GLN A 278 14.81 -9.23 -2.34
N ALA A 279 13.73 -9.99 -2.40
CA ALA A 279 13.08 -10.34 -3.65
C ALA A 279 11.57 -10.15 -3.58
N SER A 280 10.96 -9.72 -4.68
CA SER A 280 9.50 -9.72 -4.86
C SER A 280 9.07 -11.03 -5.52
N TYR A 281 8.00 -11.64 -5.02
CA TYR A 281 7.50 -12.91 -5.52
C TYR A 281 5.98 -12.98 -5.49
N ILE A 282 5.38 -13.31 -6.61
CA ILE A 282 3.97 -13.68 -6.82
C ILE A 282 2.89 -12.63 -6.51
N GLY A 283 3.14 -11.65 -5.62
CA GLY A 283 2.13 -10.65 -5.24
C GLY A 283 1.66 -9.77 -6.40
N VAL A 284 2.61 -9.32 -7.23
CA VAL A 284 2.38 -8.58 -8.46
C VAL A 284 3.26 -9.16 -9.56
N LEU A 285 2.66 -9.45 -10.72
CA LEU A 285 3.40 -9.93 -11.89
C LEU A 285 4.00 -8.77 -12.70
N SER A 286 4.79 -7.92 -12.01
CA SER A 286 5.48 -6.78 -12.62
C SER A 286 6.80 -6.51 -11.92
N THR A 287 7.64 -5.69 -12.53
CA THR A 287 8.84 -5.18 -11.87
C THR A 287 8.49 -4.24 -10.73
N MET A 288 9.27 -4.28 -9.66
CA MET A 288 9.17 -3.31 -8.55
C MET A 288 9.85 -1.98 -8.90
N GLY A 289 10.75 -1.92 -9.90
CA GLY A 289 11.43 -0.71 -10.31
C GLY A 289 12.30 -0.06 -9.22
N ALA A 290 12.79 -0.85 -8.27
CA ALA A 290 13.52 -0.36 -7.10
C ALA A 290 14.85 -1.09 -6.94
N ASP A 291 15.92 -0.34 -6.66
CA ASP A 291 17.29 -0.86 -6.54
C ASP A 291 17.53 -1.68 -5.27
N TYR A 292 16.57 -1.72 -4.36
CA TYR A 292 16.64 -2.50 -3.12
C TYR A 292 16.01 -3.90 -3.23
N TYR A 293 15.56 -4.31 -4.40
CA TYR A 293 15.24 -5.70 -4.74
C TYR A 293 16.35 -6.29 -5.63
N ASP A 294 16.74 -7.53 -5.31
CA ASP A 294 17.77 -8.29 -6.03
C ASP A 294 17.23 -9.08 -7.23
#